data_b8fc0ed475555ad21941b7e4bcd0b918
#
_entry.id   b8fc0ed475555ad21941b7e4bcd0b918
#
_cell.length_a   1.000
_cell.length_b   1.000
_cell.length_c   1.000
_cell.angle_alpha   90.00
_cell.angle_beta   90.00
_cell.angle_gamma   90.00
#
_symmetry.space_group_name_H-M   'P 1'
#
loop_
_entity.id
_entity.type
_entity.pdbx_description
1 polymer ?
#
loop_
_entity_poly.entity_id
_entity_poly.type
_entity_poly.pdbx_seq_one_letter_code
_entity_poly.pdbx_strand_id
1 'polypeptide(L)'
;MATILLVDNDPLQANLRKSILERRFHDVQRVSDAAEALCLVEQPQFADGLGLVISGLNMPGIGGPEFVAELHERLPMVPVLVLGAGSEAAADYKGGWVRFLSRPIGSEQLLAAANELLAQHA
;
A
#
# COMPACT_ATOMS: atom_id res chain seq x y z
N MET A 1 -14.62 -2.88 9.57
CA MET A 1 -13.47 -3.54 8.97
C MET A 1 -12.71 -2.58 8.09
N ALA A 2 -11.40 -2.66 8.09
CA ALA A 2 -10.57 -1.74 7.32
C ALA A 2 -10.42 -2.21 5.88
N THR A 3 -10.43 -1.25 4.96
CA THR A 3 -10.14 -1.50 3.55
C THR A 3 -8.64 -1.44 3.33
N ILE A 4 -8.13 -2.36 2.51
CA ILE A 4 -6.75 -2.32 2.02
C ILE A 4 -6.78 -1.85 0.57
N LEU A 5 -6.01 -0.81 0.26
CA LEU A 5 -5.86 -0.33 -1.10
C LEU A 5 -4.54 -0.81 -1.66
N LEU A 6 -4.59 -1.62 -2.71
CA LEU A 6 -3.40 -2.14 -3.40
C LEU A 6 -3.18 -1.33 -4.67
N VAL A 7 -2.03 -0.67 -4.75
CA VAL A 7 -1.66 0.14 -5.92
C VAL A 7 -0.57 -0.60 -6.68
N ASP A 8 -0.89 -1.13 -7.84
CA ASP A 8 0.03 -1.95 -8.61
C ASP A 8 -0.38 -1.91 -10.09
N ASN A 9 0.54 -1.54 -10.96
CA ASN A 9 0.26 -1.44 -12.39
C ASN A 9 0.47 -2.74 -13.17
N ASP A 10 1.02 -3.77 -12.53
CA ASP A 10 1.18 -5.09 -13.14
C ASP A 10 -0.04 -5.97 -12.82
N PRO A 11 -0.90 -6.28 -13.82
CA PRO A 11 -2.12 -7.03 -13.55
C PRO A 11 -1.89 -8.41 -12.94
N LEU A 12 -0.87 -9.12 -13.39
CA LEU A 12 -0.59 -10.46 -12.87
C LEU A 12 -0.13 -10.43 -11.43
N GLN A 13 0.80 -9.52 -11.13
CA GLN A 13 1.33 -9.36 -9.79
C GLN A 13 0.26 -8.83 -8.83
N ALA A 14 -0.55 -7.89 -9.30
CA ALA A 14 -1.65 -7.33 -8.52
C ALA A 14 -2.67 -8.38 -8.17
N ASN A 15 -3.05 -9.22 -9.13
CA ASN A 15 -4.01 -10.29 -8.90
C ASN A 15 -3.48 -11.30 -7.89
N LEU A 16 -2.21 -11.65 -7.99
CA LEU A 16 -1.58 -12.58 -7.07
C LEU A 16 -1.57 -12.02 -5.65
N ARG A 17 -1.15 -10.78 -5.50
CA ARG A 17 -1.09 -10.11 -4.18
C ARG A 17 -2.47 -9.94 -3.58
N LYS A 18 -3.45 -9.56 -4.40
CA LYS A 18 -4.82 -9.42 -3.94
C LYS A 18 -5.37 -10.76 -3.44
N SER A 19 -5.11 -11.85 -4.17
CA SER A 19 -5.53 -13.19 -3.75
C SER A 19 -4.91 -13.60 -2.42
N ILE A 20 -3.63 -13.27 -2.22
CA ILE A 20 -2.95 -13.56 -0.96
C ILE A 20 -3.60 -12.78 0.19
N LEU A 21 -3.83 -11.50 -0.01
CA LEU A 21 -4.42 -10.66 1.02
C LEU A 21 -5.84 -11.09 1.35
N GLU A 22 -6.60 -11.53 0.36
CA GLU A 22 -7.99 -11.95 0.57
C GLU A 22 -8.12 -13.24 1.39
N ARG A 23 -7.03 -13.93 1.64
CA ARG A 23 -7.04 -15.07 2.56
C ARG A 23 -7.34 -14.64 3.99
N ARG A 24 -7.04 -13.39 4.33
CA ARG A 24 -7.13 -12.89 5.71
C ARG A 24 -7.97 -11.63 5.87
N PHE A 25 -8.08 -10.84 4.82
CA PHE A 25 -8.77 -9.55 4.85
C PHE A 25 -9.94 -9.56 3.89
N HIS A 26 -11.04 -8.94 4.31
CA HIS A 26 -12.30 -9.03 3.54
C HIS A 26 -12.41 -8.00 2.43
N ASP A 27 -11.79 -6.84 2.60
CA ASP A 27 -11.96 -5.75 1.65
C ASP A 27 -10.62 -5.28 1.12
N VAL A 28 -10.24 -5.81 -0.03
CA VAL A 28 -9.01 -5.46 -0.72
C VAL A 28 -9.40 -4.92 -2.09
N GLN A 29 -9.06 -3.66 -2.36
CA GLN A 29 -9.33 -3.02 -3.63
C GLN A 29 -8.04 -2.69 -4.34
N ARG A 30 -8.04 -2.85 -5.66
CA ARG A 30 -6.86 -2.59 -6.47
C ARG A 30 -7.08 -1.41 -7.40
N VAL A 31 -6.07 -0.53 -7.50
CA VAL A 31 -5.99 0.49 -8.54
C VAL A 31 -4.67 0.32 -9.29
N SER A 32 -4.61 0.83 -10.52
CA SER A 32 -3.48 0.58 -11.40
C SER A 32 -2.33 1.54 -11.23
N ASP A 33 -2.57 2.75 -10.77
CA ASP A 33 -1.52 3.76 -10.64
C ASP A 33 -1.78 4.72 -9.49
N ALA A 34 -0.78 5.56 -9.24
CA ALA A 34 -0.82 6.51 -8.13
C ALA A 34 -1.90 7.58 -8.31
N ALA A 35 -2.11 8.07 -9.52
CA ALA A 35 -3.11 9.08 -9.79
C ALA A 35 -4.52 8.58 -9.46
N GLU A 36 -4.82 7.35 -9.86
CA GLU A 36 -6.10 6.72 -9.56
C GLU A 36 -6.29 6.56 -8.05
N ALA A 37 -5.21 6.16 -7.36
CA ALA A 37 -5.24 5.99 -5.91
C ALA A 37 -5.51 7.34 -5.22
N LEU A 38 -4.84 8.39 -5.63
CA LEU A 38 -5.03 9.72 -5.03
C LEU A 38 -6.43 10.25 -5.25
N CYS A 39 -7.02 10.01 -6.42
CA CYS A 39 -8.41 10.37 -6.66
C CYS A 39 -9.37 9.62 -5.74
N LEU A 40 -9.11 8.35 -5.53
CA LEU A 40 -9.97 7.51 -4.72
C LEU A 40 -9.94 7.94 -3.24
N VAL A 41 -8.76 8.25 -2.71
CA VAL A 41 -8.64 8.63 -1.30
C VAL A 41 -9.19 10.03 -1.01
N GLU A 42 -9.49 10.82 -2.02
CA GLU A 42 -10.16 12.10 -1.84
C GLU A 42 -11.66 11.94 -1.59
N GLN A 43 -12.20 10.76 -1.83
CA GLN A 43 -13.60 10.47 -1.54
C GLN A 43 -13.76 10.13 -0.06
N PRO A 44 -14.52 10.93 0.71
CA PRO A 44 -14.60 10.75 2.16
C PRO A 44 -15.07 9.36 2.59
N GLN A 45 -16.00 8.79 1.89
CA GLN A 45 -16.53 7.47 2.22
C GLN A 45 -15.46 6.39 2.12
N PHE A 46 -14.62 6.47 1.09
CA PHE A 46 -13.53 5.53 0.93
C PHE A 46 -12.43 5.78 1.96
N ALA A 47 -12.05 7.04 2.13
CA ALA A 47 -10.99 7.43 3.06
C ALA A 47 -11.29 7.02 4.50
N ASP A 48 -12.54 7.16 4.92
CA ASP A 48 -12.95 6.82 6.28
C ASP A 48 -12.76 5.34 6.61
N GLY A 49 -12.92 4.48 5.62
CA GLY A 49 -12.76 3.04 5.80
C GLY A 49 -11.37 2.50 5.52
N LEU A 50 -10.48 3.35 5.02
CA LEU A 50 -9.16 2.90 4.58
C LEU A 50 -8.22 2.69 5.77
N GLY A 51 -7.68 1.48 5.88
CA GLY A 51 -6.76 1.13 6.97
C GLY A 51 -5.31 0.95 6.56
N LEU A 52 -5.05 0.69 5.28
CA LEU A 52 -3.70 0.41 4.81
C LEU A 52 -3.61 0.63 3.31
N VAL A 53 -2.50 1.22 2.86
CA VAL A 53 -2.17 1.30 1.43
C VAL A 53 -0.93 0.45 1.19
N ILE A 54 -1.00 -0.43 0.18
CA ILE A 54 0.14 -1.24 -0.25
C ILE A 54 0.51 -0.77 -1.65
N SER A 55 1.74 -0.30 -1.80
CA SER A 55 2.19 0.34 -3.04
C SER A 55 3.41 -0.37 -3.63
N GLY A 56 3.40 -0.58 -4.94
CA GLY A 56 4.59 -0.98 -5.67
C GLY A 56 5.58 0.18 -5.75
N LEU A 57 6.83 -0.13 -6.09
CA LEU A 57 7.89 0.87 -6.16
C LEU A 57 7.90 1.61 -7.49
N ASN A 58 7.75 0.87 -8.58
CA ASN A 58 7.85 1.41 -9.93
C ASN A 58 6.47 1.56 -10.55
N MET A 59 5.89 2.74 -10.44
CA MET A 59 4.59 3.03 -11.04
C MET A 59 4.73 4.18 -12.03
N PRO A 60 3.98 4.17 -13.14
CA PRO A 60 4.06 5.26 -14.11
C PRO A 60 3.50 6.56 -13.51
N GLY A 61 4.04 7.67 -13.94
CA GLY A 61 3.61 9.00 -13.51
C GLY A 61 4.34 9.45 -12.26
N ILE A 62 3.63 9.47 -11.14
CA ILE A 62 4.19 9.94 -9.88
C ILE A 62 5.16 8.90 -9.31
N GLY A 63 6.33 9.33 -8.88
CA GLY A 63 7.30 8.43 -8.25
C GLY A 63 6.80 7.90 -6.91
N GLY A 64 7.35 6.75 -6.50
CA GLY A 64 6.93 6.09 -5.26
C GLY A 64 7.01 6.98 -4.03
N PRO A 65 8.15 7.62 -3.75
CA PRO A 65 8.26 8.50 -2.57
C PRO A 65 7.31 9.69 -2.62
N GLU A 66 7.11 10.29 -3.80
CA GLU A 66 6.18 11.40 -3.96
C GLU A 66 4.74 10.96 -3.69
N PHE A 67 4.37 9.79 -4.19
CA PHE A 67 3.04 9.23 -3.98
C PHE A 67 2.77 9.00 -2.49
N VAL A 68 3.74 8.40 -1.80
CA VAL A 68 3.61 8.12 -0.37
C VAL A 68 3.48 9.42 0.42
N ALA A 69 4.26 10.45 0.07
CA ALA A 69 4.19 11.76 0.72
C ALA A 69 2.81 12.39 0.52
N GLU A 70 2.26 12.31 -0.69
CA GLU A 70 0.93 12.84 -0.99
C GLU A 70 -0.17 12.12 -0.21
N LEU A 71 -0.05 10.80 -0.08
CA LEU A 71 -0.99 10.03 0.73
C LEU A 71 -0.94 10.44 2.18
N HIS A 72 0.25 10.61 2.73
CA HIS A 72 0.42 10.98 4.13
C HIS A 72 -0.14 12.36 4.42
N GLU A 73 0.01 13.27 3.47
CA GLU A 73 -0.55 14.62 3.61
C GLU A 73 -2.06 14.61 3.70
N ARG A 74 -2.71 13.76 2.91
CA ARG A 74 -4.17 13.63 2.89
C ARG A 74 -4.71 12.77 4.02
N LEU A 75 -3.98 11.69 4.36
CA LEU A 75 -4.43 10.69 5.33
C LEU A 75 -3.28 10.35 6.29
N PRO A 76 -2.95 11.28 7.21
CA PRO A 76 -1.77 11.11 8.07
C PRO A 76 -1.83 9.91 9.01
N MET A 77 -3.01 9.34 9.22
CA MET A 77 -3.17 8.20 10.11
C MET A 77 -3.11 6.85 9.39
N VAL A 78 -3.06 6.84 8.08
CA VAL A 78 -3.08 5.59 7.31
C VAL A 78 -1.65 5.15 7.00
N PRO A 79 -1.24 3.95 7.45
CA PRO A 79 0.11 3.45 7.15
C PRO A 79 0.23 3.00 5.70
N VAL A 80 1.46 2.99 5.21
CA VAL A 80 1.78 2.57 3.84
C VAL A 80 2.82 1.47 3.87
N LEU A 81 2.55 0.40 3.13
CA LEU A 81 3.50 -0.69 2.93
C LEU A 81 4.02 -0.58 1.49
N VAL A 82 5.32 -0.39 1.33
CA VAL A 82 5.95 -0.27 0.02
C VAL A 82 6.65 -1.56 -0.34
N LEU A 83 6.35 -2.09 -1.52
CA LEU A 83 6.93 -3.34 -2.03
C LEU A 83 7.89 -3.03 -3.16
N GLY A 84 9.16 -3.30 -2.99
CA GLY A 84 10.16 -2.96 -3.98
C GLY A 84 11.37 -3.87 -3.95
N ALA A 85 12.41 -3.49 -4.68
CA ALA A 85 13.65 -4.24 -4.78
C ALA A 85 14.80 -3.41 -4.21
N GLY A 86 15.59 -4.06 -3.35
CA GLY A 86 16.81 -3.48 -2.80
C GLY A 86 16.60 -2.57 -1.60
N SER A 87 17.56 -2.61 -0.69
CA SER A 87 17.50 -1.81 0.53
C SER A 87 17.79 -0.33 0.28
N GLU A 88 18.41 0.00 -0.85
CA GLU A 88 18.73 1.40 -1.18
C GLU A 88 17.48 2.24 -1.39
N ALA A 89 16.46 1.66 -2.01
CA ALA A 89 15.20 2.36 -2.23
C ALA A 89 14.48 2.70 -0.92
N ALA A 90 14.70 1.91 0.12
CA ALA A 90 14.06 2.16 1.42
C ALA A 90 14.50 3.49 2.03
N ALA A 91 15.68 3.99 1.67
CA ALA A 91 16.18 5.26 2.19
C ALA A 91 15.35 6.45 1.73
N ASP A 92 14.62 6.30 0.63
CA ASP A 92 13.75 7.36 0.10
C ASP A 92 12.44 7.48 0.87
N TYR A 93 12.12 6.51 1.72
CA TYR A 93 10.87 6.47 2.48
C TYR A 93 11.18 6.66 3.95
N LYS A 94 10.69 7.74 4.53
CA LYS A 94 10.98 8.11 5.92
C LYS A 94 9.69 8.19 6.74
N GLY A 95 9.81 7.83 8.01
CA GLY A 95 8.71 7.94 8.95
C GLY A 95 8.23 6.57 9.43
N GLY A 96 7.70 6.54 10.64
CA GLY A 96 7.21 5.30 11.25
C GLY A 96 5.92 4.76 10.64
N TRP A 97 5.27 5.55 9.80
CA TRP A 97 4.03 5.19 9.12
C TRP A 97 4.27 4.46 7.79
N VAL A 98 5.54 4.33 7.37
CA VAL A 98 5.93 3.63 6.14
C VAL A 98 6.77 2.42 6.50
N ARG A 99 6.42 1.27 5.91
CA ARG A 99 7.24 0.07 6.00
C ARG A 99 7.62 -0.36 4.58
N PHE A 100 8.87 -0.76 4.41
CA PHE A 100 9.39 -1.22 3.13
C PHE A 100 9.71 -2.70 3.18
N LEU A 101 9.22 -3.46 2.21
CA LEU A 101 9.58 -4.87 2.04
C LEU A 101 10.33 -5.03 0.72
N SER A 102 11.48 -5.72 0.77
CA SER A 102 12.29 -5.99 -0.41
C SER A 102 11.92 -7.33 -1.04
N ARG A 103 11.92 -7.37 -2.35
CA ARG A 103 11.70 -8.61 -3.09
C ARG A 103 12.87 -9.57 -2.90
N PRO A 104 12.62 -10.89 -2.92
CA PRO A 104 11.34 -11.54 -3.10
C PRO A 104 10.48 -11.48 -1.85
N ILE A 105 9.18 -11.26 -2.03
CA ILE A 105 8.25 -11.12 -0.93
C ILE A 105 7.35 -12.35 -0.88
N GLY A 106 7.47 -13.13 0.19
CA GLY A 106 6.64 -14.31 0.38
C GLY A 106 5.24 -13.95 0.85
N SER A 107 4.28 -14.84 0.60
CA SER A 107 2.90 -14.59 1.01
C SER A 107 2.75 -14.39 2.51
N GLU A 108 3.46 -15.18 3.32
CA GLU A 108 3.41 -15.05 4.78
C GLU A 108 4.01 -13.71 5.24
N GLN A 109 5.07 -13.26 4.58
CA GLN A 109 5.70 -11.99 4.89
C GLN A 109 4.75 -10.83 4.59
N LEU A 110 4.07 -10.89 3.45
CA LEU A 110 3.10 -9.87 3.06
C LEU A 110 1.93 -9.82 4.05
N LEU A 111 1.37 -10.97 4.39
CA LEU A 111 0.25 -11.05 5.34
C LEU A 111 0.65 -10.56 6.72
N ALA A 112 1.84 -10.92 7.19
CA ALA A 112 2.31 -10.50 8.51
C ALA A 112 2.50 -8.99 8.58
N ALA A 113 3.12 -8.39 7.56
CA ALA A 113 3.33 -6.95 7.52
C ALA A 113 2.02 -6.19 7.46
N ALA A 114 1.08 -6.65 6.62
CA ALA A 114 -0.23 -6.02 6.52
C ALA A 114 -0.98 -6.09 7.86
N ASN A 115 -0.94 -7.25 8.50
CA ASN A 115 -1.61 -7.43 9.78
C ASN A 115 -1.03 -6.52 10.87
N GLU A 116 0.29 -6.42 10.92
CA GLU A 116 0.96 -5.55 11.90
C GLU A 116 0.61 -4.09 11.70
N LEU A 117 0.62 -3.62 10.46
CA LEU A 117 0.31 -2.22 10.16
C LEU A 117 -1.14 -1.89 10.45
N LEU A 118 -2.07 -2.79 10.15
CA LEU A 118 -3.48 -2.60 10.47
C LEU A 118 -3.70 -2.57 11.98
N ALA A 119 -2.99 -3.40 12.74
CA ALA A 119 -3.09 -3.42 14.19
C ALA A 119 -2.57 -2.13 14.82
N GLN A 120 -1.48 -1.58 14.28
CA GLN A 120 -0.93 -0.31 14.77
C GLN A 120 -1.85 0.86 14.50
N HIS A 121 -2.57 0.79 13.38
CA HIS A 121 -3.50 1.84 13.00
C HIS A 121 -4.76 1.82 13.86
N ALA A 122 -5.15 0.64 14.28
CA ALA A 122 -6.32 0.48 15.13
C ALA A 122 -6.04 1.01 16.55
#